data_0377c1f72924f9c2e04526f1ccbc695c
#
_entry.id   0377c1f72924f9c2e04526f1ccbc695c
#
_cell.length_a   1.000
_cell.length_b   1.000
_cell.length_c   1.000
_cell.angle_alpha   90.00
_cell.angle_beta   90.00
_cell.angle_gamma   90.00
#
_symmetry.space_group_name_H-M   'P 1'
#
loop_
_entity.id
_entity.type
_entity.pdbx_description
1 polymer ?
#
loop_
_entity_poly.entity_id
_entity_poly.type
_entity_poly.pdbx_seq_one_letter_code
_entity_poly.pdbx_strand_id
1 'polypeptide(L)'
;MKQEKQFKNLIYTVSSLFLLSMSQVALADGNMATVKIPEKVKSECASCHMVYQPGFLPKESWARIMNNLSNHYGVDASLDPQSVKEINQWLVNHSGTGKKIEVPPPKDRITESAWFLKEHREISQKVWSNPKVKSKSNCMACHTAADKGNYDEDYVRIPK
;
A
#
# COMPACT_ATOMS: atom_id res chain seq x y z
N MET A 1 -30.03 -17.40 -55.41
CA MET A 1 -30.75 -16.72 -54.32
C MET A 1 -30.62 -17.42 -52.92
N LYS A 2 -30.62 -18.72 -52.84
CA LYS A 2 -30.55 -19.43 -51.51
C LYS A 2 -29.15 -19.49 -50.92
N GLN A 3 -28.09 -19.52 -51.72
CA GLN A 3 -26.69 -19.53 -51.26
C GLN A 3 -26.20 -18.15 -50.78
N GLU A 4 -26.67 -17.09 -51.34
CA GLU A 4 -26.26 -15.74 -50.95
C GLU A 4 -26.79 -15.34 -49.59
N LYS A 5 -27.96 -15.81 -49.17
CA LYS A 5 -28.50 -15.62 -47.82
C LYS A 5 -27.72 -16.39 -46.75
N GLN A 6 -27.22 -17.57 -47.10
CA GLN A 6 -26.40 -18.37 -46.17
C GLN A 6 -25.06 -17.71 -45.89
N PHE A 7 -24.42 -17.09 -46.88
CA PHE A 7 -23.15 -16.40 -46.73
C PHE A 7 -23.29 -15.11 -45.88
N LYS A 8 -24.37 -14.36 -46.11
CA LYS A 8 -24.63 -13.16 -45.30
C LYS A 8 -24.89 -13.46 -43.83
N ASN A 9 -25.61 -14.50 -43.51
CA ASN A 9 -25.89 -14.94 -42.15
C ASN A 9 -24.61 -15.45 -41.45
N LEU A 10 -23.70 -16.10 -42.16
CA LEU A 10 -22.43 -16.58 -41.64
C LEU A 10 -21.48 -15.39 -41.27
N ILE A 11 -21.47 -14.35 -42.11
CA ILE A 11 -20.67 -13.16 -41.87
C ILE A 11 -21.15 -12.40 -40.61
N TYR A 12 -22.47 -12.28 -40.43
CA TYR A 12 -23.03 -11.61 -39.24
C TYR A 12 -22.80 -12.41 -37.95
N THR A 13 -22.84 -13.75 -37.98
CA THR A 13 -22.56 -14.58 -36.80
C THR A 13 -21.09 -14.57 -36.42
N VAL A 14 -20.16 -14.53 -37.34
CA VAL A 14 -18.72 -14.44 -37.07
C VAL A 14 -18.35 -13.05 -36.56
N SER A 15 -18.98 -12.00 -37.09
CA SER A 15 -18.74 -10.61 -36.62
C SER A 15 -19.27 -10.36 -35.20
N SER A 16 -20.39 -11.01 -34.80
CA SER A 16 -20.93 -10.88 -33.43
C SER A 16 -20.11 -11.64 -32.40
N LEU A 17 -19.43 -12.73 -32.74
CA LEU A 17 -18.57 -13.45 -31.81
C LEU A 17 -17.23 -12.74 -31.54
N PHE A 18 -16.78 -11.88 -32.46
CA PHE A 18 -15.49 -11.18 -32.29
C PHE A 18 -15.59 -9.92 -31.42
N LEU A 19 -16.80 -9.42 -31.16
CA LEU A 19 -17.04 -8.23 -30.33
C LEU A 19 -17.16 -8.53 -28.83
N LEU A 20 -17.23 -9.81 -28.41
CA LEU A 20 -17.39 -10.19 -27.01
C LEU A 20 -16.07 -10.51 -26.28
N SER A 21 -14.90 -10.41 -26.91
CA SER A 21 -13.63 -10.85 -26.32
C SER A 21 -12.67 -9.74 -25.91
N MET A 22 -13.10 -8.49 -25.82
CA MET A 22 -12.26 -7.38 -25.35
C MET A 22 -12.77 -6.76 -24.05
N SER A 23 -13.19 -7.57 -23.09
CA SER A 23 -13.17 -7.15 -21.70
C SER A 23 -11.71 -7.20 -21.23
N GLN A 24 -10.93 -6.21 -21.60
CA GLN A 24 -9.66 -5.95 -20.93
C GLN A 24 -10.00 -5.52 -19.52
N VAL A 25 -9.85 -6.44 -18.58
CA VAL A 25 -9.76 -6.09 -17.18
C VAL A 25 -8.55 -5.17 -17.09
N ALA A 26 -8.78 -3.87 -17.01
CA ALA A 26 -7.78 -2.93 -16.56
C ALA A 26 -7.36 -3.44 -15.17
N LEU A 27 -6.18 -4.04 -15.10
CA LEU A 27 -5.52 -4.28 -13.82
C LEU A 27 -5.28 -2.90 -13.25
N ALA A 28 -6.16 -2.53 -12.35
CA ALA A 28 -6.00 -1.33 -11.54
C ALA A 28 -4.58 -1.33 -10.98
N ASP A 29 -3.92 -0.22 -11.16
CA ASP A 29 -2.62 0.12 -10.59
C ASP A 29 -2.56 -0.40 -9.15
N GLY A 30 -1.58 -1.27 -8.86
CA GLY A 30 -1.58 -2.15 -7.71
C GLY A 30 -1.89 -1.44 -6.40
N ASN A 31 -3.14 -1.45 -6.05
CA ASN A 31 -3.61 -0.99 -4.76
C ASN A 31 -2.98 -1.90 -3.71
N MET A 32 -2.04 -1.37 -2.93
CA MET A 32 -1.43 -2.13 -1.84
C MET A 32 -2.56 -2.60 -0.92
N ALA A 33 -2.78 -3.91 -0.89
CA ALA A 33 -3.90 -4.50 -0.17
C ALA A 33 -3.90 -4.02 1.28
N THR A 34 -4.98 -3.38 1.68
CA THR A 34 -5.17 -3.03 3.09
C THR A 34 -5.73 -4.24 3.82
N VAL A 35 -5.18 -4.52 5.00
CA VAL A 35 -5.62 -5.63 5.85
C VAL A 35 -6.16 -5.10 7.17
N LYS A 36 -7.08 -5.85 7.76
CA LYS A 36 -7.57 -5.54 9.09
C LYS A 36 -6.44 -5.69 10.11
N ILE A 37 -6.15 -4.61 10.84
CA ILE A 37 -5.11 -4.58 11.85
C ILE A 37 -5.66 -5.23 13.13
N PRO A 38 -4.97 -6.26 13.69
CA PRO A 38 -5.36 -6.88 14.96
C PRO A 38 -5.29 -5.90 16.13
N GLU A 39 -6.16 -6.08 17.12
CA GLU A 39 -6.18 -5.21 18.32
C GLU A 39 -4.83 -5.25 19.06
N LYS A 40 -4.17 -6.40 19.13
CA LYS A 40 -2.84 -6.53 19.72
C LYS A 40 -1.82 -5.61 19.04
N VAL A 41 -1.81 -5.55 17.71
CA VAL A 41 -0.91 -4.66 16.96
C VAL A 41 -1.24 -3.20 17.24
N LYS A 42 -2.54 -2.86 17.30
CA LYS A 42 -2.96 -1.49 17.63
C LYS A 42 -2.54 -1.08 19.03
N SER A 43 -2.78 -1.93 20.04
CA SER A 43 -2.44 -1.61 21.42
C SER A 43 -0.95 -1.35 21.62
N GLU A 44 -0.07 -2.08 20.91
CA GLU A 44 1.36 -1.94 21.07
C GLU A 44 1.96 -0.79 20.21
N CYS A 45 1.44 -0.58 19.01
CA CYS A 45 2.08 0.34 18.05
C CYS A 45 1.41 1.73 17.96
N ALA A 46 0.10 1.83 18.27
CA ALA A 46 -0.65 3.07 18.02
C ALA A 46 -0.46 4.16 19.08
N SER A 47 0.31 3.92 20.14
CA SER A 47 0.60 4.91 21.18
C SER A 47 1.48 6.08 20.68
N CYS A 48 2.32 5.84 19.67
CA CYS A 48 3.28 6.82 19.16
C CYS A 48 2.94 7.31 17.75
N HIS A 49 2.44 6.43 16.88
CA HIS A 49 2.06 6.74 15.50
C HIS A 49 0.95 5.81 15.03
N MET A 50 0.28 6.14 13.94
CA MET A 50 -0.68 5.21 13.33
C MET A 50 -0.01 3.87 12.97
N VAL A 51 -0.74 2.78 13.03
CA VAL A 51 -0.23 1.50 12.54
C VAL A 51 -0.18 1.53 11.01
N TYR A 52 1.01 1.31 10.45
CA TYR A 52 1.18 1.24 9.01
C TYR A 52 0.70 -0.10 8.46
N GLN A 53 0.18 -0.08 7.24
CA GLN A 53 -0.19 -1.31 6.56
C GLN A 53 1.05 -2.17 6.26
N PRO A 54 1.00 -3.47 6.54
CA PRO A 54 2.15 -4.37 6.29
C PRO A 54 2.60 -4.38 4.82
N GLY A 55 1.67 -4.15 3.90
CA GLY A 55 1.93 -4.07 2.46
C GLY A 55 2.91 -2.96 2.04
N PHE A 56 3.28 -2.04 2.93
CA PHE A 56 4.18 -0.92 2.61
C PHE A 56 5.66 -1.31 2.56
N LEU A 57 6.03 -2.42 3.17
CA LEU A 57 7.41 -2.89 3.19
C LEU A 57 7.47 -4.40 2.86
N PRO A 58 8.61 -4.88 2.34
CA PRO A 58 8.85 -6.31 2.18
C PRO A 58 9.06 -6.99 3.55
N LYS A 59 8.90 -8.31 3.57
CA LYS A 59 8.99 -9.11 4.81
C LYS A 59 10.32 -8.96 5.54
N GLU A 60 11.41 -8.81 4.81
CA GLU A 60 12.75 -8.65 5.36
C GLU A 60 12.90 -7.34 6.15
N SER A 61 12.25 -6.27 5.68
CA SER A 61 12.23 -4.99 6.38
C SER A 61 11.46 -5.09 7.69
N TRP A 62 10.28 -5.68 7.67
CA TRP A 62 9.51 -5.90 8.89
C TRP A 62 10.26 -6.76 9.91
N ALA A 63 10.89 -7.85 9.46
CA ALA A 63 11.69 -8.69 10.33
C ALA A 63 12.84 -7.91 10.99
N ARG A 64 13.56 -7.05 10.25
CA ARG A 64 14.63 -6.22 10.82
C ARG A 64 14.10 -5.19 11.82
N ILE A 65 13.00 -4.53 11.50
CA ILE A 65 12.35 -3.57 12.39
C ILE A 65 11.97 -4.26 13.72
N MET A 66 11.28 -5.40 13.65
CA MET A 66 10.82 -6.13 14.83
C MET A 66 11.96 -6.73 15.67
N ASN A 67 13.10 -7.03 15.05
CA ASN A 67 14.29 -7.50 15.75
C ASN A 67 15.11 -6.38 16.41
N ASN A 68 14.76 -5.12 16.20
CA ASN A 68 15.50 -3.97 16.72
C ASN A 68 14.58 -2.91 17.36
N LEU A 69 13.54 -3.35 18.06
CA LEU A 69 12.59 -2.44 18.70
C LEU A 69 13.22 -1.60 19.82
N SER A 70 14.27 -2.08 20.47
CA SER A 70 15.03 -1.28 21.47
C SER A 70 15.71 -0.06 20.87
N ASN A 71 15.85 -0.01 19.55
CA ASN A 71 16.34 1.17 18.82
C ASN A 71 15.45 1.44 17.60
N HIS A 72 14.14 1.59 17.83
CA HIS A 72 13.18 1.90 16.80
C HIS A 72 13.32 3.34 16.33
N TYR A 73 14.24 3.55 15.37
CA TYR A 73 14.56 4.88 14.82
C TYR A 73 14.96 5.92 15.89
N GLY A 74 15.66 5.47 16.93
CA GLY A 74 16.15 6.33 18.03
C GLY A 74 15.25 6.36 19.26
N VAL A 75 14.18 5.57 19.27
CA VAL A 75 13.26 5.42 20.41
C VAL A 75 13.22 3.96 20.85
N ASP A 76 13.18 3.70 22.15
CA ASP A 76 12.94 2.37 22.69
C ASP A 76 11.44 2.05 22.60
N ALA A 77 11.11 1.10 21.73
CA ALA A 77 9.77 0.53 21.52
C ALA A 77 9.74 -0.95 21.88
N SER A 78 10.58 -1.40 22.82
CA SER A 78 10.68 -2.79 23.23
C SER A 78 9.35 -3.34 23.71
N LEU A 79 9.08 -4.58 23.34
CA LEU A 79 7.91 -5.34 23.75
C LEU A 79 8.36 -6.66 24.40
N ASP A 80 7.45 -7.34 25.09
CA ASP A 80 7.71 -8.69 25.55
C ASP A 80 7.93 -9.67 24.36
N PRO A 81 8.70 -10.75 24.56
CA PRO A 81 9.06 -11.66 23.47
C PRO A 81 7.87 -12.30 22.75
N GLN A 82 6.78 -12.57 23.46
CA GLN A 82 5.59 -13.16 22.86
C GLN A 82 4.89 -12.16 21.93
N SER A 83 4.75 -10.91 22.36
CA SER A 83 4.21 -9.84 21.53
C SER A 83 5.06 -9.58 20.28
N VAL A 84 6.39 -9.55 20.42
CA VAL A 84 7.31 -9.43 19.28
C VAL A 84 7.07 -10.55 18.28
N LYS A 85 6.99 -11.80 18.73
CA LYS A 85 6.77 -12.97 17.86
C LYS A 85 5.45 -12.87 17.09
N GLU A 86 4.36 -12.58 17.78
CA GLU A 86 3.01 -12.51 17.20
C GLU A 86 2.89 -11.37 16.18
N ILE A 87 3.35 -10.19 16.54
CA ILE A 87 3.31 -9.01 15.68
C ILE A 87 4.21 -9.20 14.46
N ASN A 88 5.44 -9.71 14.64
CA ASN A 88 6.34 -9.99 13.54
C ASN A 88 5.73 -10.99 12.55
N GLN A 89 5.14 -12.06 13.04
CA GLN A 89 4.49 -13.07 12.20
C GLN A 89 3.34 -12.44 11.39
N TRP A 90 2.52 -11.60 12.00
CA TRP A 90 1.44 -10.91 11.31
C TRP A 90 1.97 -9.96 10.23
N LEU A 91 2.97 -9.13 10.56
CA LEU A 91 3.59 -8.19 9.62
C LEU A 91 4.20 -8.92 8.42
N VAL A 92 4.98 -9.97 8.66
CA VAL A 92 5.64 -10.77 7.62
C VAL A 92 4.63 -11.47 6.71
N ASN A 93 3.57 -12.03 7.28
CA ASN A 93 2.54 -12.75 6.52
C ASN A 93 1.69 -11.83 5.63
N HIS A 94 1.61 -10.55 5.95
CA HIS A 94 0.85 -9.55 5.19
C HIS A 94 1.74 -8.50 4.52
N SER A 95 3.06 -8.73 4.50
CA SER A 95 4.04 -7.82 3.90
C SER A 95 3.78 -7.62 2.41
N GLY A 96 4.25 -6.50 1.90
CA GLY A 96 4.17 -6.19 0.48
C GLY A 96 4.99 -7.14 -0.38
N THR A 97 4.46 -7.43 -1.57
CA THR A 97 5.09 -8.30 -2.57
C THR A 97 5.11 -7.63 -3.94
N GLY A 98 5.91 -8.17 -4.85
CA GLY A 98 6.02 -7.69 -6.22
C GLY A 98 7.01 -6.55 -6.39
N LYS A 99 7.35 -6.25 -7.66
CA LYS A 99 8.46 -5.37 -8.07
C LYS A 99 8.47 -3.99 -7.39
N LYS A 100 7.30 -3.47 -7.02
CA LYS A 100 7.15 -2.15 -6.39
C LYS A 100 7.68 -2.14 -4.95
N ILE A 101 7.64 -3.28 -4.26
CA ILE A 101 7.90 -3.42 -2.82
C ILE A 101 9.11 -4.31 -2.50
N GLU A 102 9.49 -5.23 -3.39
CA GLU A 102 10.48 -6.28 -3.12
C GLU A 102 11.88 -5.77 -2.70
N VAL A 103 12.22 -4.53 -3.06
CA VAL A 103 13.49 -3.92 -2.67
C VAL A 103 13.33 -3.19 -1.34
N PRO A 104 14.01 -3.64 -0.26
CA PRO A 104 13.99 -2.95 1.01
C PRO A 104 14.48 -1.51 0.87
N PRO A 105 13.75 -0.52 1.40
CA PRO A 105 14.21 0.85 1.37
C PRO A 105 15.37 1.10 2.34
N PRO A 106 16.14 2.20 2.16
CA PRO A 106 17.18 2.58 3.09
C PRO A 106 16.67 2.62 4.53
N LYS A 107 17.39 1.95 5.44
CA LYS A 107 17.05 1.85 6.87
C LYS A 107 15.62 1.36 7.14
N ASP A 108 15.04 0.58 6.23
CA ASP A 108 13.68 0.07 6.28
C ASP A 108 12.59 1.16 6.45
N ARG A 109 12.87 2.40 6.02
CA ARG A 109 11.92 3.51 6.13
C ARG A 109 10.92 3.51 4.98
N ILE A 110 9.63 3.42 5.30
CA ILE A 110 8.53 3.51 4.32
C ILE A 110 8.69 4.76 3.45
N THR A 111 9.02 5.90 4.06
CA THR A 111 9.14 7.20 3.39
C THR A 111 10.38 7.35 2.50
N GLU A 112 11.27 6.37 2.50
CA GLU A 112 12.45 6.29 1.63
C GLU A 112 12.30 5.19 0.57
N SER A 113 11.19 4.50 0.52
CA SER A 113 10.90 3.51 -0.52
C SER A 113 10.70 4.18 -1.88
N ALA A 114 11.13 3.48 -2.94
CA ALA A 114 11.00 3.99 -4.30
C ALA A 114 9.53 4.30 -4.67
N TRP A 115 8.60 3.47 -4.21
CA TRP A 115 7.18 3.71 -4.44
C TRP A 115 6.68 4.95 -3.72
N PHE A 116 7.04 5.17 -2.44
CA PHE A 116 6.62 6.35 -1.70
C PHE A 116 7.13 7.63 -2.36
N LEU A 117 8.40 7.66 -2.75
CA LEU A 117 9.02 8.80 -3.43
C LEU A 117 8.33 9.08 -4.77
N LYS A 118 7.98 8.03 -5.52
CA LYS A 118 7.26 8.15 -6.79
C LYS A 118 5.86 8.75 -6.59
N GLU A 119 5.07 8.21 -5.66
CA GLU A 119 3.68 8.66 -5.43
C GLU A 119 3.61 10.08 -4.84
N HIS A 120 4.64 10.52 -4.13
CA HIS A 120 4.69 11.85 -3.50
C HIS A 120 5.61 12.85 -4.22
N ARG A 121 6.04 12.56 -5.46
CA ARG A 121 6.99 13.41 -6.22
C ARG A 121 6.49 14.84 -6.47
N GLU A 122 5.16 15.05 -6.49
CA GLU A 122 4.54 16.34 -6.72
C GLU A 122 4.39 17.18 -5.45
N ILE A 123 4.66 16.59 -4.28
CA ILE A 123 4.55 17.30 -3.00
C ILE A 123 5.79 18.17 -2.80
N SER A 124 5.59 19.48 -2.83
CA SER A 124 6.69 20.44 -2.70
C SER A 124 7.32 20.45 -1.31
N GLN A 125 8.59 20.88 -1.24
CA GLN A 125 9.28 21.02 0.05
C GLN A 125 8.53 21.97 1.01
N LYS A 126 7.84 22.98 0.51
CA LYS A 126 7.01 23.89 1.32
C LYS A 126 5.90 23.12 2.05
N VAL A 127 5.26 22.17 1.40
CA VAL A 127 4.23 21.33 2.03
C VAL A 127 4.86 20.41 3.07
N TRP A 128 5.98 19.76 2.74
CA TRP A 128 6.69 18.89 3.70
C TRP A 128 7.16 19.64 4.95
N SER A 129 7.52 20.91 4.83
CA SER A 129 7.97 21.76 5.94
C SER A 129 6.82 22.40 6.73
N ASN A 130 5.57 22.15 6.34
CA ASN A 130 4.42 22.70 7.07
C ASN A 130 4.35 22.11 8.49
N PRO A 131 4.25 22.94 9.55
CA PRO A 131 4.19 22.48 10.94
C PRO A 131 3.05 21.48 11.22
N LYS A 132 1.97 21.51 10.43
CA LYS A 132 0.86 20.55 10.54
C LYS A 132 1.24 19.14 10.01
N VAL A 133 2.22 19.04 9.11
CA VAL A 133 2.73 17.76 8.60
C VAL A 133 3.67 17.10 9.59
N LYS A 134 4.55 17.85 10.23
CA LYS A 134 5.55 17.41 11.23
C LYS A 134 6.59 16.44 10.66
N SER A 135 6.18 15.40 9.96
CA SER A 135 7.06 14.34 9.43
C SER A 135 6.44 13.72 8.19
N LYS A 136 7.27 13.25 7.24
CA LYS A 136 6.83 12.46 6.07
C LYS A 136 6.13 11.17 6.49
N SER A 137 6.39 10.65 7.68
CA SER A 137 5.72 9.45 8.21
C SER A 137 4.36 9.73 8.84
N ASN A 138 3.97 11.00 8.99
CA ASN A 138 2.63 11.38 9.45
C ASN A 138 1.63 11.36 8.29
N CYS A 139 1.29 10.15 7.82
CA CYS A 139 0.37 9.96 6.70
C CYS A 139 -0.98 10.64 6.93
N MET A 140 -1.47 10.66 8.18
CA MET A 140 -2.75 11.25 8.54
C MET A 140 -2.79 12.77 8.37
N ALA A 141 -1.64 13.44 8.24
CA ALA A 141 -1.62 14.87 7.95
C ALA A 141 -2.28 15.22 6.61
N CYS A 142 -2.26 14.29 5.66
CA CYS A 142 -2.84 14.46 4.34
C CYS A 142 -3.90 13.39 4.04
N HIS A 143 -3.65 12.12 4.37
CA HIS A 143 -4.58 10.99 4.19
C HIS A 143 -5.43 10.82 5.45
N THR A 144 -6.50 11.58 5.56
CA THR A 144 -7.30 11.71 6.79
C THR A 144 -7.99 10.43 7.26
N ALA A 145 -7.99 9.38 6.43
CA ALA A 145 -8.53 8.05 6.75
C ALA A 145 -7.45 6.94 6.63
N ALA A 146 -6.17 7.30 6.73
CA ALA A 146 -5.06 6.35 6.66
C ALA A 146 -5.09 5.31 7.79
N ASP A 147 -5.55 5.68 8.97
CA ASP A 147 -5.77 4.80 10.11
C ASP A 147 -6.79 3.67 9.82
N LYS A 148 -7.70 3.91 8.86
CA LYS A 148 -8.68 2.94 8.35
C LYS A 148 -8.20 2.22 7.10
N GLY A 149 -6.94 2.45 6.67
CA GLY A 149 -6.38 1.87 5.46
C GLY A 149 -6.81 2.55 4.16
N ASN A 150 -7.45 3.71 4.22
CA ASN A 150 -7.82 4.46 3.02
C ASN A 150 -6.75 5.49 2.67
N TYR A 151 -6.10 5.27 1.53
CA TYR A 151 -5.05 6.13 0.95
C TYR A 151 -5.47 6.69 -0.42
N ASP A 152 -6.73 6.58 -0.77
CA ASP A 152 -7.30 7.07 -2.02
C ASP A 152 -7.07 8.57 -2.16
N GLU A 153 -6.61 9.01 -3.33
CA GLU A 153 -6.27 10.40 -3.61
C GLU A 153 -7.48 11.33 -3.54
N ASP A 154 -8.69 10.83 -3.77
CA ASP A 154 -9.93 11.60 -3.62
C ASP A 154 -10.16 12.10 -2.18
N TYR A 155 -9.58 11.43 -1.21
CA TYR A 155 -9.68 11.77 0.22
C TYR A 155 -8.44 12.51 0.76
N VAL A 156 -7.47 12.83 -0.08
CA VAL A 156 -6.29 13.60 0.34
C VAL A 156 -6.67 15.05 0.64
N ARG A 157 -6.18 15.56 1.75
CA ARG A 157 -6.37 16.95 2.20
C ARG A 157 -5.03 17.54 2.61
N ILE A 158 -4.38 18.23 1.67
CA ILE A 158 -3.08 18.87 1.93
C ILE A 158 -3.26 20.05 2.89
N PRO A 159 -2.53 20.10 4.03
CA PRO A 159 -2.60 21.22 4.97
C PRO A 159 -2.15 22.54 4.33
N LYS A 160 -2.93 23.59 4.55
CA LYS A 160 -2.60 24.97 4.17
C LYS A 160 -1.88 25.68 5.29
#